data_4020c74f46a35d08edb98be967071ae4
#
_entry.id   4020c74f46a35d08edb98be967071ae4
#
_cell.length_a   1.000
_cell.length_b   1.000
_cell.length_c   1.000
_cell.angle_alpha   90.00
_cell.angle_beta   90.00
_cell.angle_gamma   90.00
#
_symmetry.space_group_name_H-M   'P 1'
#
loop_
_entity.id
_entity.type
_entity.pdbx_description
1 polymer ?
#
loop_
_entity_poly.entity_id
_entity_poly.type
_entity_poly.pdbx_seq_one_letter_code
_entity_poly.pdbx_strand_id
1 'polypeptide(L)'
;MIARIFFLLMIATQSVRAESHLTDLNVDASFISAVKLVEKKQYIDAVNIFNILAQQEVPEAQFNLSLLLFNGLGVPKNFKQALVWSWKAHLNNHESAINQVNDILEIITPELQSSVADELIQELTAIAKNGDATAALKLGITFTELMVEPDYASAYVWLSIAQAFGIEEASPIIVDVTEQLAIEEVIVKQDEATTLFNEITKK
;
A
#
# COMPACT_ATOMS: atom_id res chain seq x y z
N MET A 1 -30.00 -1.81 -35.80
CA MET A 1 -28.55 -2.07 -35.47
C MET A 1 -28.14 -1.53 -34.10
N ILE A 2 -28.64 -0.37 -33.68
CA ILE A 2 -28.31 0.29 -32.39
C ILE A 2 -28.78 -0.51 -31.15
N ALA A 3 -29.96 -1.14 -31.20
CA ALA A 3 -30.50 -1.92 -30.08
C ALA A 3 -29.69 -3.18 -29.72
N ARG A 4 -28.97 -3.80 -30.68
CA ARG A 4 -28.13 -4.98 -30.43
C ARG A 4 -26.82 -4.62 -29.74
N ILE A 5 -26.27 -3.42 -29.97
CA ILE A 5 -25.06 -2.94 -29.36
C ILE A 5 -25.31 -2.62 -27.87
N PHE A 6 -26.45 -2.01 -27.55
CA PHE A 6 -26.85 -1.74 -26.16
C PHE A 6 -27.07 -3.01 -25.33
N PHE A 7 -27.63 -4.05 -25.94
CA PHE A 7 -27.87 -5.33 -25.24
C PHE A 7 -26.53 -6.07 -24.94
N LEU A 8 -25.56 -6.00 -25.85
CA LEU A 8 -24.22 -6.58 -25.64
C LEU A 8 -23.42 -5.83 -24.57
N LEU A 9 -23.53 -4.50 -24.49
CA LEU A 9 -22.89 -3.71 -23.44
C LEU A 9 -23.49 -3.99 -22.06
N MET A 10 -24.80 -4.19 -21.99
CA MET A 10 -25.49 -4.49 -20.73
C MET A 10 -25.18 -5.90 -20.20
N ILE A 11 -24.97 -6.88 -21.07
CA ILE A 11 -24.53 -8.23 -20.69
C ILE A 11 -23.09 -8.22 -20.20
N ALA A 12 -22.19 -7.45 -20.86
CA ALA A 12 -20.80 -7.35 -20.46
C ALA A 12 -20.64 -6.69 -19.06
N THR A 13 -21.42 -5.66 -18.76
CA THR A 13 -21.39 -5.00 -17.43
C THR A 13 -21.97 -5.86 -16.32
N GLN A 14 -22.95 -6.73 -16.63
CA GLN A 14 -23.49 -7.67 -15.64
C GLN A 14 -22.53 -8.84 -15.35
N SER A 15 -21.82 -9.34 -16.36
CA SER A 15 -20.84 -10.41 -16.16
C SER A 15 -19.63 -9.94 -15.35
N VAL A 16 -19.09 -8.76 -15.64
CA VAL A 16 -17.97 -8.17 -14.86
C VAL A 16 -18.37 -7.93 -13.40
N ARG A 17 -19.58 -7.44 -13.14
CA ARG A 17 -20.08 -7.22 -11.78
C ARG A 17 -20.35 -8.54 -11.03
N ALA A 18 -20.75 -9.59 -11.71
CA ALA A 18 -20.95 -10.91 -11.11
C ALA A 18 -19.62 -11.59 -10.82
N GLU A 19 -18.61 -11.44 -11.67
CA GLU A 19 -17.27 -11.98 -11.43
C GLU A 19 -16.56 -11.27 -10.28
N SER A 20 -16.65 -9.93 -10.16
CA SER A 20 -16.08 -9.20 -9.00
C SER A 20 -16.75 -9.66 -7.69
N HIS A 21 -18.05 -9.78 -7.66
CA HIS A 21 -18.78 -10.24 -6.48
C HIS A 21 -18.42 -11.68 -6.07
N LEU A 22 -18.17 -12.58 -7.04
CA LEU A 22 -17.74 -13.95 -6.75
C LEU A 22 -16.28 -14.01 -6.25
N THR A 23 -15.39 -13.13 -6.75
CA THR A 23 -14.01 -13.01 -6.26
C THR A 23 -13.99 -12.47 -4.84
N ASP A 24 -14.76 -11.45 -4.52
CA ASP A 24 -14.89 -10.87 -3.19
C ASP A 24 -15.41 -11.90 -2.17
N LEU A 25 -16.45 -12.66 -2.51
CA LEU A 25 -16.97 -13.74 -1.65
C LEU A 25 -15.93 -14.84 -1.40
N ASN A 26 -15.05 -15.12 -2.36
CA ASN A 26 -13.98 -16.10 -2.20
C ASN A 26 -12.85 -15.58 -1.30
N VAL A 27 -12.52 -14.28 -1.40
CA VAL A 27 -11.55 -13.62 -0.52
C VAL A 27 -12.01 -13.66 0.93
N ASP A 28 -13.27 -13.25 1.21
CA ASP A 28 -13.85 -13.27 2.55
C ASP A 28 -13.89 -14.68 3.14
N ALA A 29 -14.36 -15.67 2.37
CA ALA A 29 -14.41 -17.05 2.83
C ALA A 29 -13.02 -17.61 3.15
N SER A 30 -12.02 -17.26 2.34
CA SER A 30 -10.62 -17.66 2.53
C SER A 30 -10.03 -16.99 3.78
N PHE A 31 -10.29 -15.70 3.99
CA PHE A 31 -9.85 -14.98 5.17
C PHE A 31 -10.45 -15.59 6.46
N ILE A 32 -11.76 -15.81 6.48
CA ILE A 32 -12.44 -16.46 7.62
C ILE A 32 -11.86 -17.86 7.89
N SER A 33 -11.53 -18.60 6.84
CA SER A 33 -10.87 -19.91 6.97
C SER A 33 -9.51 -19.79 7.64
N ALA A 34 -8.68 -18.82 7.21
CA ALA A 34 -7.36 -18.58 7.80
C ALA A 34 -7.46 -18.19 9.28
N VAL A 35 -8.41 -17.33 9.65
CA VAL A 35 -8.67 -16.97 11.06
C VAL A 35 -9.02 -18.21 11.89
N LYS A 36 -9.91 -19.08 11.41
CA LYS A 36 -10.24 -20.34 12.08
C LYS A 36 -9.04 -21.28 12.23
N LEU A 37 -8.11 -21.27 11.30
CA LEU A 37 -6.87 -22.04 11.40
C LEU A 37 -5.95 -21.47 12.50
N VAL A 38 -5.86 -20.14 12.63
CA VAL A 38 -5.15 -19.51 13.75
C VAL A 38 -5.75 -19.90 15.10
N GLU A 39 -7.07 -19.85 15.24
CA GLU A 39 -7.78 -20.28 16.46
C GLU A 39 -7.47 -21.75 16.85
N LYS A 40 -7.34 -22.62 15.83
CA LYS A 40 -6.96 -24.02 16.00
C LYS A 40 -5.46 -24.25 16.15
N LYS A 41 -4.64 -23.19 16.15
CA LYS A 41 -3.17 -23.24 16.18
C LYS A 41 -2.54 -23.95 14.96
N GLN A 42 -3.26 -24.05 13.86
CA GLN A 42 -2.80 -24.56 12.57
C GLN A 42 -2.11 -23.44 11.77
N TYR A 43 -1.04 -22.88 12.37
CA TYR A 43 -0.43 -21.63 11.90
C TYR A 43 0.21 -21.76 10.50
N ILE A 44 0.77 -22.91 10.14
CA ILE A 44 1.40 -23.12 8.82
C ILE A 44 0.35 -22.93 7.70
N ASP A 45 -0.83 -23.56 7.88
CA ASP A 45 -1.91 -23.46 6.91
C ASP A 45 -2.47 -22.02 6.84
N ALA A 46 -2.61 -21.37 8.02
CA ALA A 46 -3.04 -19.98 8.09
C ALA A 46 -2.07 -19.02 7.35
N VAL A 47 -0.75 -19.18 7.56
CA VAL A 47 0.29 -18.39 6.87
C VAL A 47 0.16 -18.53 5.36
N ASN A 48 -0.06 -19.74 4.84
CA ASN A 48 -0.19 -19.97 3.41
C ASN A 48 -1.38 -19.19 2.81
N ILE A 49 -2.53 -19.20 3.50
CA ILE A 49 -3.71 -18.48 3.02
C ILE A 49 -3.52 -16.97 3.17
N PHE A 50 -3.05 -16.50 4.33
CA PHE A 50 -2.81 -15.05 4.51
C PHE A 50 -1.78 -14.52 3.53
N ASN A 51 -0.74 -15.29 3.18
CA ASN A 51 0.24 -14.86 2.19
C ASN A 51 -0.38 -14.66 0.80
N ILE A 52 -1.29 -15.55 0.37
CA ILE A 52 -2.01 -15.40 -0.90
C ILE A 52 -2.89 -14.14 -0.88
N LEU A 53 -3.65 -13.95 0.20
CA LEU A 53 -4.54 -12.79 0.35
C LEU A 53 -3.77 -11.47 0.51
N ALA A 54 -2.64 -11.50 1.21
CA ALA A 54 -1.77 -10.32 1.39
C ALA A 54 -1.18 -9.84 0.06
N GLN A 55 -0.84 -10.77 -0.85
CA GLN A 55 -0.39 -10.44 -2.21
C GLN A 55 -1.53 -9.89 -3.08
N GLN A 56 -2.79 -10.15 -2.73
CA GLN A 56 -3.97 -9.55 -3.33
C GLN A 56 -4.36 -8.22 -2.68
N GLU A 57 -3.45 -7.64 -1.90
CA GLU A 57 -3.63 -6.38 -1.18
C GLU A 57 -4.78 -6.36 -0.17
N VAL A 58 -5.19 -7.51 0.38
CA VAL A 58 -6.20 -7.58 1.46
C VAL A 58 -5.55 -7.09 2.77
N PRO A 59 -5.97 -5.92 3.31
CA PRO A 59 -5.29 -5.29 4.44
C PRO A 59 -5.26 -6.15 5.71
N GLU A 60 -6.38 -6.81 6.00
CA GLU A 60 -6.51 -7.70 7.16
C GLU A 60 -5.59 -8.92 7.05
N ALA A 61 -5.37 -9.43 5.83
CA ALA A 61 -4.47 -10.54 5.60
C ALA A 61 -3.00 -10.10 5.71
N GLN A 62 -2.65 -8.91 5.20
CA GLN A 62 -1.33 -8.31 5.36
C GLN A 62 -1.00 -8.13 6.84
N PHE A 63 -1.93 -7.58 7.62
CA PHE A 63 -1.77 -7.40 9.06
C PHE A 63 -1.60 -8.73 9.80
N ASN A 64 -2.48 -9.71 9.56
CA ASN A 64 -2.40 -11.02 10.22
C ASN A 64 -1.11 -11.78 9.85
N LEU A 65 -0.66 -11.69 8.59
CA LEU A 65 0.62 -12.27 8.16
C LEU A 65 1.79 -11.62 8.90
N SER A 66 1.77 -10.29 9.05
CA SER A 66 2.76 -9.55 9.85
C SER A 66 2.82 -10.06 11.28
N LEU A 67 1.66 -10.26 11.95
CA LEU A 67 1.60 -10.79 13.31
C LEU A 67 2.19 -12.20 13.41
N LEU A 68 1.91 -13.08 12.46
CA LEU A 68 2.44 -14.45 12.46
C LEU A 68 3.95 -14.46 12.26
N LEU A 69 4.49 -13.62 11.36
CA LEU A 69 5.92 -13.43 11.12
C LEU A 69 6.63 -12.83 12.34
N PHE A 70 6.03 -11.84 12.98
CA PHE A 70 6.54 -11.19 14.17
C PHE A 70 6.68 -12.16 15.35
N ASN A 71 5.65 -12.99 15.56
CA ASN A 71 5.62 -13.96 16.67
C ASN A 71 6.32 -15.28 16.37
N GLY A 72 6.63 -15.58 15.10
CA GLY A 72 7.22 -16.86 14.68
C GLY A 72 6.22 -18.01 14.74
N LEU A 73 4.96 -17.74 14.38
CA LEU A 73 3.87 -18.73 14.40
C LEU A 73 3.63 -19.26 12.97
N GLY A 74 3.86 -20.54 12.77
CA GLY A 74 3.77 -21.21 11.46
C GLY A 74 4.95 -20.97 10.53
N VAL A 75 5.78 -19.97 10.84
CA VAL A 75 7.03 -19.61 10.16
C VAL A 75 8.04 -19.15 11.20
N PRO A 76 9.36 -19.24 10.94
CA PRO A 76 10.37 -18.59 11.79
C PRO A 76 10.13 -17.08 11.89
N LYS A 77 10.47 -16.48 13.04
CA LYS A 77 10.42 -15.02 13.22
C LYS A 77 11.19 -14.30 12.12
N ASN A 78 10.55 -13.28 11.55
CA ASN A 78 11.16 -12.43 10.54
C ASN A 78 10.65 -10.99 10.67
N PHE A 79 11.38 -10.17 11.43
CA PHE A 79 11.00 -8.79 11.69
C PHE A 79 11.01 -7.92 10.42
N LYS A 80 11.95 -8.20 9.48
CA LYS A 80 11.96 -7.50 8.19
C LYS A 80 10.66 -7.70 7.43
N GLN A 81 10.25 -8.96 7.24
CA GLN A 81 9.01 -9.26 6.52
C GLN A 81 7.75 -8.84 7.31
N ALA A 82 7.81 -8.92 8.64
CA ALA A 82 6.73 -8.39 9.48
C ALA A 82 6.54 -6.88 9.28
N LEU A 83 7.62 -6.10 9.21
CA LEU A 83 7.56 -4.67 8.93
C LEU A 83 7.01 -4.39 7.53
N VAL A 84 7.47 -5.10 6.50
CA VAL A 84 6.95 -4.96 5.12
C VAL A 84 5.44 -5.15 5.09
N TRP A 85 4.94 -6.23 5.69
CA TRP A 85 3.50 -6.53 5.63
C TRP A 85 2.66 -5.63 6.52
N SER A 86 3.14 -5.24 7.72
CA SER A 86 2.42 -4.26 8.56
C SER A 86 2.38 -2.89 7.91
N TRP A 87 3.47 -2.46 7.23
CA TRP A 87 3.49 -1.21 6.49
C TRP A 87 2.52 -1.23 5.31
N LYS A 88 2.51 -2.31 4.51
CA LYS A 88 1.53 -2.48 3.43
C LYS A 88 0.09 -2.47 3.93
N ALA A 89 -0.18 -3.10 5.08
CA ALA A 89 -1.50 -3.04 5.72
C ALA A 89 -1.88 -1.61 6.15
N HIS A 90 -0.91 -0.84 6.70
CA HIS A 90 -1.11 0.57 7.04
C HIS A 90 -1.44 1.41 5.80
N LEU A 91 -0.67 1.28 4.73
CA LEU A 91 -0.91 1.97 3.45
C LEU A 91 -2.25 1.56 2.79
N ASN A 92 -2.80 0.42 3.16
CA ASN A 92 -4.12 -0.07 2.74
C ASN A 92 -5.21 0.20 3.79
N ASN A 93 -4.99 1.17 4.70
CA ASN A 93 -5.94 1.66 5.71
C ASN A 93 -6.38 0.64 6.77
N HIS A 94 -5.53 -0.33 7.14
CA HIS A 94 -5.81 -1.20 8.28
C HIS A 94 -5.54 -0.46 9.60
N GLU A 95 -6.59 -0.20 10.40
CA GLU A 95 -6.55 0.69 11.58
C GLU A 95 -5.47 0.33 12.61
N SER A 96 -5.22 -0.95 12.84
CA SER A 96 -4.24 -1.40 13.85
C SER A 96 -2.82 -1.57 13.31
N ALA A 97 -2.62 -1.41 12.01
CA ALA A 97 -1.33 -1.73 11.39
C ALA A 97 -0.22 -0.79 11.83
N ILE A 98 -0.51 0.50 12.04
CA ILE A 98 0.49 1.47 12.50
C ILE A 98 1.02 1.14 13.90
N ASN A 99 0.20 0.59 14.79
CA ASN A 99 0.67 0.15 16.10
C ASN A 99 1.66 -1.01 15.97
N GLN A 100 1.37 -1.99 15.11
CA GLN A 100 2.28 -3.10 14.82
C GLN A 100 3.59 -2.63 14.17
N VAL A 101 3.53 -1.62 13.29
CA VAL A 101 4.73 -0.97 12.74
C VAL A 101 5.58 -0.39 13.87
N ASN A 102 4.99 0.39 14.76
CA ASN A 102 5.69 1.01 15.90
C ASN A 102 6.33 -0.06 16.81
N ASP A 103 5.59 -1.12 17.16
CA ASP A 103 6.12 -2.23 17.96
C ASP A 103 7.34 -2.90 17.31
N ILE A 104 7.35 -2.99 15.98
CA ILE A 104 8.50 -3.55 15.24
C ILE A 104 9.66 -2.55 15.23
N LEU A 105 9.40 -1.26 14.99
CA LEU A 105 10.43 -0.22 14.93
C LEU A 105 11.19 -0.06 16.27
N GLU A 106 10.53 -0.33 17.40
CA GLU A 106 11.18 -0.31 18.73
C GLU A 106 12.25 -1.38 18.92
N ILE A 107 12.22 -2.47 18.15
CA ILE A 107 13.09 -3.63 18.33
C ILE A 107 14.09 -3.86 17.21
N ILE A 108 13.93 -3.22 16.06
CA ILE A 108 14.85 -3.34 14.92
C ILE A 108 15.88 -2.21 14.92
N THR A 109 16.93 -2.36 14.10
CA THR A 109 17.92 -1.29 13.92
C THR A 109 17.48 -0.31 12.83
N PRO A 110 17.98 0.96 12.88
CA PRO A 110 17.73 1.95 11.83
C PRO A 110 18.15 1.47 10.43
N GLU A 111 19.22 0.66 10.33
CA GLU A 111 19.68 0.10 9.05
C GLU A 111 18.67 -0.89 8.48
N LEU A 112 18.02 -1.69 9.33
CA LEU A 112 16.97 -2.61 8.88
C LEU A 112 15.72 -1.83 8.46
N GLN A 113 15.32 -0.80 9.20
CA GLN A 113 14.24 0.10 8.84
C GLN A 113 14.50 0.75 7.47
N SER A 114 15.69 1.35 7.26
CA SER A 114 16.09 1.93 5.98
C SER A 114 16.03 0.92 4.83
N SER A 115 16.53 -0.32 5.06
CA SER A 115 16.47 -1.37 4.04
C SER A 115 15.03 -1.73 3.64
N VAL A 116 14.08 -1.70 4.57
CA VAL A 116 12.66 -1.93 4.29
C VAL A 116 12.04 -0.74 3.57
N ALA A 117 12.33 0.48 4.00
CA ALA A 117 11.86 1.69 3.34
C ALA A 117 12.33 1.75 1.89
N ASP A 118 13.62 1.49 1.61
CA ASP A 118 14.19 1.47 0.27
C ASP A 118 13.52 0.43 -0.64
N GLU A 119 13.26 -0.79 -0.12
CA GLU A 119 12.58 -1.86 -0.85
C GLU A 119 11.16 -1.42 -1.26
N LEU A 120 10.40 -0.84 -0.34
CA LEU A 120 9.03 -0.39 -0.58
C LEU A 120 8.98 0.85 -1.49
N ILE A 121 9.89 1.79 -1.33
CA ILE A 121 10.02 2.97 -2.20
C ILE A 121 10.33 2.54 -3.63
N GLN A 122 11.24 1.57 -3.82
CA GLN A 122 11.55 1.04 -5.15
C GLN A 122 10.33 0.37 -5.80
N GLU A 123 9.60 -0.47 -5.06
CA GLU A 123 8.39 -1.14 -5.52
C GLU A 123 7.31 -0.11 -5.92
N LEU A 124 6.96 0.80 -4.99
CA LEU A 124 5.92 1.81 -5.21
C LEU A 124 6.28 2.79 -6.33
N THR A 125 7.57 3.17 -6.45
CA THR A 125 8.03 4.04 -7.54
C THR A 125 7.81 3.40 -8.90
N ALA A 126 8.07 2.11 -9.04
CA ALA A 126 7.85 1.40 -10.30
C ALA A 126 6.35 1.39 -10.69
N ILE A 127 5.47 1.24 -9.72
CA ILE A 127 4.01 1.24 -9.91
C ILE A 127 3.51 2.67 -10.22
N ALA A 128 3.92 3.66 -9.44
CA ALA A 128 3.52 5.06 -9.62
C ALA A 128 3.97 5.64 -10.97
N LYS A 129 5.18 5.31 -11.42
CA LYS A 129 5.69 5.70 -12.76
C LYS A 129 4.91 5.08 -13.92
N ASN A 130 4.08 4.07 -13.68
CA ASN A 130 3.14 3.54 -14.67
C ASN A 130 1.77 4.21 -14.61
N GLY A 131 1.61 5.28 -13.82
CA GLY A 131 0.40 6.09 -13.75
C GLY A 131 -0.56 5.68 -12.61
N ASP A 132 -0.13 4.86 -11.67
CA ASP A 132 -0.93 4.51 -10.49
C ASP A 132 -0.90 5.65 -9.46
N ALA A 133 -2.01 6.37 -9.34
CA ALA A 133 -2.17 7.49 -8.44
C ALA A 133 -2.10 7.08 -6.96
N THR A 134 -2.64 5.90 -6.64
CA THR A 134 -2.63 5.37 -5.26
C THR A 134 -1.21 5.02 -4.83
N ALA A 135 -0.40 4.46 -5.73
CA ALA A 135 1.02 4.21 -5.46
C ALA A 135 1.79 5.51 -5.23
N ALA A 136 1.45 6.60 -5.95
CA ALA A 136 2.06 7.91 -5.70
C ALA A 136 1.70 8.46 -4.30
N LEU A 137 0.45 8.31 -3.84
CA LEU A 137 0.05 8.64 -2.47
C LEU A 137 0.84 7.81 -1.44
N LYS A 138 0.86 6.48 -1.62
CA LYS A 138 1.58 5.54 -0.75
C LYS A 138 3.08 5.86 -0.65
N LEU A 139 3.69 6.32 -1.75
CA LEU A 139 5.08 6.82 -1.76
C LEU A 139 5.26 8.03 -0.86
N GLY A 140 4.39 9.04 -0.99
CA GLY A 140 4.45 10.22 -0.16
C GLY A 140 4.38 9.87 1.33
N ILE A 141 3.44 9.01 1.73
CA ILE A 141 3.30 8.52 3.10
C ILE A 141 4.56 7.75 3.54
N THR A 142 5.13 6.93 2.66
CA THR A 142 6.34 6.15 2.99
C THR A 142 7.55 7.06 3.23
N PHE A 143 7.71 8.12 2.44
CA PHE A 143 8.78 9.11 2.63
C PHE A 143 8.63 9.92 3.92
N THR A 144 7.40 10.17 4.37
CA THR A 144 7.16 10.95 5.60
C THR A 144 7.21 10.10 6.88
N GLU A 145 6.77 8.84 6.85
CA GLU A 145 6.48 8.08 8.05
C GLU A 145 7.36 6.85 8.27
N LEU A 146 7.88 6.21 7.20
CA LEU A 146 8.66 4.97 7.34
C LEU A 146 10.17 5.21 7.36
N MET A 147 10.65 6.28 6.75
CA MET A 147 12.08 6.58 6.74
C MET A 147 12.59 6.92 8.15
N VAL A 148 13.84 6.56 8.45
CA VAL A 148 14.50 6.93 9.72
C VAL A 148 14.53 8.45 9.90
N GLU A 149 14.85 9.17 8.82
CA GLU A 149 14.69 10.62 8.71
C GLU A 149 13.73 10.90 7.54
N PRO A 150 12.61 11.59 7.78
CA PRO A 150 11.62 11.88 6.73
C PRO A 150 12.22 12.65 5.55
N ASP A 151 11.92 12.22 4.33
CA ASP A 151 12.27 12.96 3.10
C ASP A 151 11.03 13.73 2.61
N TYR A 152 10.81 14.90 3.22
CA TYR A 152 9.69 15.76 2.88
C TYR A 152 9.75 16.28 1.43
N ALA A 153 10.95 16.44 0.89
CA ALA A 153 11.14 16.91 -0.48
C ALA A 153 10.63 15.89 -1.51
N SER A 154 11.00 14.62 -1.36
CA SER A 154 10.48 13.53 -2.20
C SER A 154 8.99 13.27 -1.94
N ALA A 155 8.54 13.35 -0.68
CA ALA A 155 7.14 13.23 -0.32
C ALA A 155 6.28 14.27 -1.05
N TYR A 156 6.72 15.55 -1.05
CA TYR A 156 6.04 16.64 -1.75
C TYR A 156 5.81 16.34 -3.23
N VAL A 157 6.84 15.83 -3.92
CA VAL A 157 6.75 15.50 -5.36
C VAL A 157 5.67 14.45 -5.61
N TRP A 158 5.72 13.33 -4.89
CA TRP A 158 4.80 12.22 -5.12
C TRP A 158 3.37 12.51 -4.67
N LEU A 159 3.19 13.23 -3.56
CA LEU A 159 1.87 13.68 -3.10
C LEU A 159 1.25 14.68 -4.09
N SER A 160 2.05 15.59 -4.67
CA SER A 160 1.58 16.52 -5.71
C SER A 160 1.13 15.79 -6.96
N ILE A 161 1.82 14.71 -7.34
CA ILE A 161 1.42 13.84 -8.46
C ILE A 161 0.12 13.11 -8.13
N ALA A 162 -0.01 12.53 -6.93
CA ALA A 162 -1.24 11.88 -6.49
C ALA A 162 -2.43 12.85 -6.51
N GLN A 163 -2.26 14.08 -6.01
CA GLN A 163 -3.28 15.13 -6.05
C GLN A 163 -3.65 15.50 -7.49
N ALA A 164 -2.67 15.63 -8.40
CA ALA A 164 -2.91 15.94 -9.80
C ALA A 164 -3.70 14.84 -10.53
N PHE A 165 -3.60 13.59 -10.08
CA PHE A 165 -4.44 12.47 -10.52
C PHE A 165 -5.82 12.42 -9.83
N GLY A 166 -6.11 13.33 -8.89
CA GLY A 166 -7.41 13.44 -8.21
C GLY A 166 -7.52 12.70 -6.89
N ILE A 167 -6.40 12.28 -6.27
CA ILE A 167 -6.41 11.68 -4.93
C ILE A 167 -6.53 12.80 -3.89
N GLU A 168 -7.73 12.98 -3.33
CA GLU A 168 -8.04 14.06 -2.38
C GLU A 168 -7.30 13.89 -1.05
N GLU A 169 -7.02 12.67 -0.64
CA GLU A 169 -6.30 12.31 0.58
C GLU A 169 -4.86 12.86 0.61
N ALA A 170 -4.26 13.15 -0.55
CA ALA A 170 -2.95 13.78 -0.63
C ALA A 170 -2.94 15.23 -0.11
N SER A 171 -4.05 15.95 -0.22
CA SER A 171 -4.12 17.39 0.06
C SER A 171 -3.72 17.76 1.49
N PRO A 172 -4.26 17.15 2.55
CA PRO A 172 -3.86 17.48 3.93
C PRO A 172 -2.38 17.14 4.18
N ILE A 173 -1.88 16.02 3.62
CA ILE A 173 -0.48 15.60 3.81
C ILE A 173 0.48 16.60 3.13
N ILE A 174 0.12 17.13 1.94
CA ILE A 174 0.91 18.17 1.25
C ILE A 174 1.05 19.41 2.13
N VAL A 175 0.00 19.82 2.84
CA VAL A 175 0.06 20.98 3.73
C VAL A 175 1.09 20.74 4.82
N ASP A 176 1.02 19.61 5.53
CA ASP A 176 1.94 19.25 6.61
C ASP A 176 3.39 19.15 6.10
N VAL A 177 3.59 18.54 4.94
CA VAL A 177 4.91 18.41 4.28
C VAL A 177 5.46 19.78 3.88
N THR A 178 4.63 20.68 3.35
CA THR A 178 5.04 22.01 2.92
C THR A 178 5.55 22.85 4.10
N GLU A 179 4.99 22.68 5.30
CA GLU A 179 5.45 23.36 6.51
C GLU A 179 6.86 22.94 6.96
N GLN A 180 7.35 21.78 6.48
CA GLN A 180 8.69 21.26 6.78
C GLN A 180 9.76 21.72 5.78
N LEU A 181 9.38 22.38 4.69
CA LEU A 181 10.26 22.78 3.60
C LEU A 181 10.44 24.30 3.52
N ALA A 182 11.62 24.75 3.08
CA ALA A 182 11.81 26.15 2.70
C ALA A 182 11.01 26.45 1.42
N ILE A 183 10.51 27.70 1.29
CA ILE A 183 9.70 28.06 0.13
C ILE A 183 10.47 27.92 -1.20
N GLU A 184 11.76 28.17 -1.20
CA GLU A 184 12.62 27.97 -2.35
C GLU A 184 12.71 26.51 -2.78
N GLU A 185 12.70 25.61 -1.81
CA GLU A 185 12.70 24.16 -2.05
C GLU A 185 11.35 23.69 -2.59
N VAL A 186 10.24 24.18 -2.02
CA VAL A 186 8.89 23.92 -2.54
C VAL A 186 8.78 24.28 -4.00
N ILE A 187 9.28 25.46 -4.41
CA ILE A 187 9.26 25.91 -5.82
C ILE A 187 10.01 24.93 -6.73
N VAL A 188 11.20 24.49 -6.32
CA VAL A 188 11.99 23.50 -7.08
C VAL A 188 11.25 22.17 -7.19
N LYS A 189 10.60 21.71 -6.11
CA LYS A 189 9.87 20.45 -6.10
C LYS A 189 8.55 20.49 -6.88
N GLN A 190 7.93 21.67 -7.04
CA GLN A 190 6.81 21.89 -7.96
C GLN A 190 7.22 21.65 -9.43
N ASP A 191 8.38 22.17 -9.83
CA ASP A 191 8.89 21.97 -11.17
C ASP A 191 9.25 20.48 -11.43
N GLU A 192 9.84 19.82 -10.45
CA GLU A 192 10.14 18.38 -10.49
C GLU A 192 8.85 17.54 -10.62
N ALA A 193 7.85 17.80 -9.77
CA ALA A 193 6.56 17.13 -9.82
C ALA A 193 5.86 17.32 -11.18
N THR A 194 5.88 18.54 -11.72
CA THR A 194 5.31 18.85 -13.03
C THR A 194 6.03 18.08 -14.15
N THR A 195 7.34 18.02 -14.10
CA THR A 195 8.15 17.29 -15.09
C THR A 195 7.83 15.80 -15.05
N LEU A 196 7.86 15.19 -13.86
CA LEU A 196 7.59 13.77 -13.66
C LEU A 196 6.14 13.41 -14.03
N PHE A 197 5.16 14.23 -13.65
CA PHE A 197 3.77 14.05 -14.04
C PHE A 197 3.59 14.02 -15.56
N ASN A 198 4.24 14.93 -16.26
CA ASN A 198 4.22 14.97 -17.74
C ASN A 198 4.88 13.73 -18.36
N GLU A 199 5.92 13.18 -17.75
CA GLU A 199 6.55 11.93 -18.21
C GLU A 199 5.63 10.72 -18.02
N ILE A 200 4.93 10.66 -16.90
CA ILE A 200 3.98 9.58 -16.58
C ILE A 200 2.78 9.61 -17.52
N THR A 201 2.24 10.80 -17.80
CA THR A 201 0.99 10.96 -18.58
C THR A 201 1.19 10.94 -20.09
N LYS A 202 2.43 11.00 -20.59
CA LYS A 202 2.75 10.93 -22.03
C LYS A 202 2.93 9.51 -22.57
N LYS A 203 2.91 8.50 -21.69
CA LYS A 203 2.99 7.08 -22.08
C LYS A 203 1.62 6.56 -22.56
#